data_77c582ffde10ed3ae8b99ea0b929b649
#
_entry.id   77c582ffde10ed3ae8b99ea0b929b649
#
_cell.length_a   1.000
_cell.length_b   1.000
_cell.length_c   1.000
_cell.angle_alpha   90.00
_cell.angle_beta   90.00
_cell.angle_gamma   90.00
#
_symmetry.space_group_name_H-M   'P 1'
#
loop_
_entity.id
_entity.type
_entity.pdbx_description
1 polymer ?
#
loop_
_entity_poly.entity_id
_entity_poly.type
_entity_poly.pdbx_seq_one_letter_code
_entity_poly.pdbx_strand_id
1 'polypeptide(L)'
;MNASTSLTGSSDAASLEGGLAPIAPYVLSLLRIIAALLFLQHGLSKFFGFPSAAGPHPTALFDLEWFAALIEFGGGVLLTLGLFTRVAALVASGEMAIGYFLFHAPQSFYPALNRGELAIMFCFVFLYLVFAGAGPLSLDALIRGNARKP
;
A
#
# COMPACT_ATOMS: atom_id res chain seq x y z
N MET A 1 -23.75 34.31 38.28
CA MET A 1 -24.00 33.79 36.95
C MET A 1 -22.87 32.82 36.61
N ASN A 2 -23.12 31.53 36.79
CA ASN A 2 -22.10 30.46 36.58
C ASN A 2 -22.10 30.04 35.11
N ALA A 3 -20.94 30.12 34.48
CA ALA A 3 -20.67 29.53 33.19
C ALA A 3 -20.19 28.09 33.41
N SER A 4 -21.10 27.11 33.31
CA SER A 4 -20.81 25.66 33.29
C SER A 4 -21.22 25.11 31.94
N THR A 5 -20.45 25.42 30.90
CA THR A 5 -20.68 24.89 29.55
C THR A 5 -19.34 24.59 28.87
N SER A 6 -18.66 23.49 29.22
CA SER A 6 -17.49 23.03 28.44
C SER A 6 -17.01 21.59 28.69
N LEU A 7 -17.81 20.64 29.20
CA LEU A 7 -17.30 19.28 29.48
C LEU A 7 -17.97 18.13 28.70
N THR A 8 -18.90 18.41 27.79
CA THR A 8 -19.61 17.33 27.06
C THR A 8 -18.87 16.89 25.78
N GLY A 9 -18.02 17.69 25.19
CA GLY A 9 -17.33 17.35 23.95
C GLY A 9 -16.18 16.34 24.08
N SER A 10 -15.56 16.23 25.28
CA SER A 10 -14.41 15.34 25.48
C SER A 10 -14.81 13.87 25.72
N SER A 11 -15.98 13.64 26.31
CA SER A 11 -16.48 12.28 26.56
C SER A 11 -16.96 11.61 25.28
N ASP A 12 -17.55 12.36 24.36
CA ASP A 12 -18.07 11.84 23.11
C ASP A 12 -16.92 11.48 22.14
N ALA A 13 -15.88 12.30 22.09
CA ALA A 13 -14.66 11.99 21.32
C ALA A 13 -13.94 10.74 21.83
N ALA A 14 -13.75 10.62 23.15
CA ALA A 14 -13.16 9.44 23.78
C ALA A 14 -13.97 8.16 23.57
N SER A 15 -15.29 8.25 23.55
CA SER A 15 -16.18 7.12 23.28
C SER A 15 -16.12 6.65 21.82
N LEU A 16 -16.01 7.57 20.87
CA LEU A 16 -15.83 7.26 19.45
C LEU A 16 -14.46 6.63 19.18
N GLU A 17 -13.39 7.15 19.79
CA GLU A 17 -12.05 6.56 19.69
C GLU A 17 -12.02 5.12 20.25
N GLY A 18 -12.66 4.88 21.40
CA GLY A 18 -12.79 3.53 21.98
C GLY A 18 -13.58 2.57 21.08
N GLY A 19 -14.59 3.06 20.38
CA GLY A 19 -15.42 2.23 19.48
C GLY A 19 -14.74 1.84 18.17
N LEU A 20 -13.80 2.66 17.66
CA LEU A 20 -13.11 2.41 16.39
C LEU A 20 -11.78 1.65 16.55
N ALA A 21 -11.16 1.72 17.71
CA ALA A 21 -9.87 1.10 17.98
C ALA A 21 -9.81 -0.41 17.65
N PRO A 22 -10.82 -1.26 17.97
CA PRO A 22 -10.78 -2.68 17.62
C PRO A 22 -10.94 -2.95 16.13
N ILE A 23 -11.51 -2.03 15.35
CA ILE A 23 -11.77 -2.19 13.92
C ILE A 23 -10.56 -1.74 13.09
N ALA A 24 -9.80 -0.78 13.58
CA ALA A 24 -8.66 -0.18 12.85
C ALA A 24 -7.67 -1.20 12.27
N PRO A 25 -7.27 -2.29 12.97
CA PRO A 25 -6.37 -3.30 12.40
C PRO A 25 -6.96 -4.06 11.21
N TYR A 26 -8.28 -4.26 11.17
CA TYR A 26 -8.97 -4.89 10.04
C TYR A 26 -9.04 -3.94 8.84
N VAL A 27 -9.28 -2.65 9.09
CA VAL A 27 -9.23 -1.61 8.04
C VAL A 27 -7.83 -1.51 7.46
N LEU A 28 -6.78 -1.62 8.29
CA LEU A 28 -5.39 -1.69 7.82
C LEU A 28 -5.18 -2.90 6.88
N SER A 29 -5.70 -4.07 7.25
CA SER A 29 -5.61 -5.26 6.39
C SER A 29 -6.31 -5.05 5.06
N LEU A 30 -7.48 -4.43 5.07
CA LEU A 30 -8.25 -4.13 3.86
C LEU A 30 -7.51 -3.11 2.99
N LEU A 31 -6.98 -2.02 3.57
CA LEU A 31 -6.17 -1.03 2.87
C LEU A 31 -4.98 -1.69 2.16
N ARG A 32 -4.25 -2.55 2.86
CA ARG A 32 -3.13 -3.31 2.31
C ARG A 32 -3.56 -4.18 1.13
N ILE A 33 -4.63 -4.97 1.29
CA ILE A 33 -5.11 -5.87 0.24
C ILE A 33 -5.51 -5.10 -1.02
N ILE A 34 -6.31 -4.04 -0.87
CA ILE A 34 -6.77 -3.25 -2.03
C ILE A 34 -5.59 -2.55 -2.71
N ALA A 35 -4.71 -1.89 -1.94
CA ALA A 35 -3.52 -1.25 -2.51
C ALA A 35 -2.62 -2.26 -3.23
N ALA A 36 -2.41 -3.45 -2.64
CA ALA A 36 -1.61 -4.51 -3.22
C ALA A 36 -2.21 -5.08 -4.52
N LEU A 37 -3.53 -5.27 -4.59
CA LEU A 37 -4.21 -5.74 -5.80
C LEU A 37 -4.12 -4.71 -6.94
N LEU A 38 -4.27 -3.43 -6.64
CA LEU A 38 -4.10 -2.36 -7.63
C LEU A 38 -2.64 -2.27 -8.11
N PHE A 39 -1.68 -2.45 -7.21
CA PHE A 39 -0.26 -2.49 -7.55
C PHE A 39 0.10 -3.73 -8.38
N LEU A 40 -0.41 -4.90 -8.01
CA LEU A 40 -0.25 -6.17 -8.75
C LEU A 40 -0.75 -6.04 -10.20
N GLN A 41 -1.85 -5.30 -10.42
CA GLN A 41 -2.41 -5.09 -11.75
C GLN A 41 -1.42 -4.42 -12.71
N HIS A 42 -0.54 -3.52 -12.21
CA HIS A 42 0.51 -2.91 -13.04
C HIS A 42 1.55 -3.95 -13.49
N GLY A 43 2.01 -4.82 -12.59
CA GLY A 43 2.91 -5.92 -12.93
C GLY A 43 2.28 -6.93 -13.89
N LEU A 44 0.99 -7.28 -13.68
CA LEU A 44 0.23 -8.15 -14.59
C LEU A 44 0.09 -7.54 -16.00
N SER A 45 -0.11 -6.21 -16.07
CA SER A 45 -0.20 -5.51 -17.34
C SER A 45 1.11 -5.57 -18.12
N LYS A 46 2.23 -5.36 -17.44
CA LYS A 46 3.57 -5.38 -18.05
C LYS A 46 3.99 -6.78 -18.52
N PHE A 47 3.77 -7.82 -17.71
CA PHE A 47 4.19 -9.19 -18.05
C PHE A 47 3.20 -9.94 -18.95
N PHE A 48 1.90 -9.77 -18.73
CA PHE A 48 0.87 -10.59 -19.35
C PHE A 48 -0.14 -9.80 -20.20
N GLY A 49 -0.03 -8.47 -20.21
CA GLY A 49 -1.00 -7.62 -20.90
C GLY A 49 -2.39 -7.54 -20.25
N PHE A 50 -2.56 -8.11 -19.05
CA PHE A 50 -3.85 -8.09 -18.35
C PHE A 50 -3.96 -6.87 -17.41
N PRO A 51 -5.09 -6.14 -17.39
CA PRO A 51 -6.36 -6.34 -18.14
C PRO A 51 -6.41 -5.65 -19.52
N SER A 52 -5.28 -5.19 -20.04
CA SER A 52 -5.24 -4.46 -21.33
C SER A 52 -5.48 -5.39 -22.51
N ALA A 53 -6.36 -4.98 -23.43
CA ALA A 53 -6.54 -5.65 -24.71
C ALA A 53 -5.37 -5.45 -25.69
N ALA A 54 -4.44 -4.52 -25.40
CA ALA A 54 -3.28 -4.23 -26.23
C ALA A 54 -2.15 -5.27 -26.12
N GLY A 55 -2.31 -6.25 -25.22
CA GLY A 55 -1.28 -7.26 -24.95
C GLY A 55 -0.18 -6.77 -24.01
N PRO A 56 0.82 -7.63 -23.71
CA PRO A 56 1.95 -7.25 -22.85
C PRO A 56 2.79 -6.16 -23.50
N HIS A 57 3.24 -5.21 -22.68
CA HIS A 57 4.26 -4.26 -23.13
C HIS A 57 5.60 -5.00 -23.17
N PRO A 58 6.28 -5.04 -24.33
CA PRO A 58 7.57 -5.71 -24.42
C PRO A 58 8.59 -4.92 -23.61
N THR A 59 8.83 -5.37 -22.39
CA THR A 59 9.97 -4.91 -21.61
C THR A 59 11.19 -5.72 -22.01
N ALA A 60 12.29 -5.06 -22.38
CA ALA A 60 13.52 -5.78 -22.63
C ALA A 60 13.99 -6.45 -21.33
N LEU A 61 14.52 -7.67 -21.47
CA LEU A 61 15.00 -8.43 -20.32
C LEU A 61 16.09 -7.64 -19.58
N PHE A 62 15.93 -7.45 -18.26
CA PHE A 62 16.86 -6.73 -17.41
C PHE A 62 16.94 -5.20 -17.62
N ASP A 63 15.98 -4.59 -18.31
CA ASP A 63 15.83 -3.14 -18.28
C ASP A 63 15.11 -2.66 -17.00
N LEU A 64 15.04 -1.35 -16.82
CA LEU A 64 14.42 -0.74 -15.64
C LEU A 64 12.91 -1.10 -15.51
N GLU A 65 12.21 -1.15 -16.64
CA GLU A 65 10.77 -1.50 -16.66
C GLU A 65 10.53 -2.97 -16.30
N TRP A 66 11.46 -3.86 -16.69
CA TRP A 66 11.41 -5.27 -16.30
C TRP A 66 11.55 -5.45 -14.79
N PHE A 67 12.52 -4.74 -14.17
CA PHE A 67 12.68 -4.76 -12.71
C PHE A 67 11.47 -4.16 -12.01
N ALA A 68 10.90 -3.06 -12.53
CA ALA A 68 9.67 -2.48 -12.01
C ALA A 68 8.52 -3.50 -12.10
N ALA A 69 8.33 -4.16 -13.24
CA ALA A 69 7.30 -5.19 -13.41
C ALA A 69 7.48 -6.37 -12.43
N LEU A 70 8.72 -6.79 -12.17
CA LEU A 70 9.03 -7.85 -11.21
C LEU A 70 8.66 -7.45 -9.78
N ILE A 71 8.98 -6.22 -9.39
CA ILE A 71 8.64 -5.68 -8.06
C ILE A 71 7.12 -5.51 -7.93
N GLU A 72 6.45 -4.96 -8.93
CA GLU A 72 5.00 -4.77 -8.94
C GLU A 72 4.25 -6.11 -8.87
N PHE A 73 4.69 -7.10 -9.63
CA PHE A 73 4.07 -8.44 -9.61
C PHE A 73 4.38 -9.18 -8.32
N GLY A 74 5.66 -9.38 -8.00
CA GLY A 74 6.09 -10.14 -6.82
C GLY A 74 5.71 -9.45 -5.52
N GLY A 75 5.97 -8.14 -5.41
CA GLY A 75 5.59 -7.33 -4.28
C GLY A 75 4.07 -7.26 -4.10
N GLY A 76 3.31 -7.12 -5.20
CA GLY A 76 1.86 -7.15 -5.20
C GLY A 76 1.29 -8.47 -4.66
N VAL A 77 1.84 -9.61 -5.06
CA VAL A 77 1.46 -10.94 -4.52
C VAL A 77 1.78 -11.02 -3.02
N LEU A 78 3.01 -10.69 -2.61
CA LEU A 78 3.42 -10.74 -1.21
C LEU A 78 2.57 -9.83 -0.33
N LEU A 79 2.32 -8.61 -0.78
CA LEU A 79 1.50 -7.64 -0.06
C LEU A 79 0.03 -8.06 -0.01
N THR A 80 -0.53 -8.67 -1.06
CA THR A 80 -1.90 -9.19 -1.05
C THR A 80 -2.06 -10.29 -0.01
N LEU A 81 -1.13 -11.24 0.04
CA LEU A 81 -1.13 -12.33 1.01
C LEU A 81 -0.75 -11.84 2.44
N GLY A 82 -0.11 -10.68 2.54
CA GLY A 82 0.43 -10.18 3.80
C GLY A 82 1.59 -11.03 4.31
N LEU A 83 2.48 -11.45 3.41
CA LEU A 83 3.68 -12.22 3.70
C LEU A 83 4.92 -11.35 3.50
N PHE A 84 5.83 -11.35 4.48
CA PHE A 84 6.99 -10.45 4.52
C PHE A 84 6.61 -8.98 4.28
N THR A 85 5.44 -8.58 4.79
CA THR A 85 4.77 -7.32 4.43
C THR A 85 5.67 -6.10 4.55
N ARG A 86 6.45 -5.99 5.63
CA ARG A 86 7.31 -4.82 5.87
C ARG A 86 8.41 -4.68 4.82
N VAL A 87 9.03 -5.79 4.43
CA VAL A 87 10.10 -5.78 3.43
C VAL A 87 9.53 -5.53 2.04
N ALA A 88 8.46 -6.25 1.67
CA ALA A 88 7.78 -6.05 0.39
C ALA A 88 7.26 -4.60 0.23
N ALA A 89 6.68 -4.04 1.29
CA ALA A 89 6.21 -2.66 1.31
C ALA A 89 7.35 -1.64 1.17
N LEU A 90 8.50 -1.88 1.81
CA LEU A 90 9.67 -0.99 1.67
C LEU A 90 10.18 -0.97 0.23
N VAL A 91 10.32 -2.15 -0.40
CA VAL A 91 10.77 -2.28 -1.78
C VAL A 91 9.78 -1.62 -2.74
N ALA A 92 8.48 -1.90 -2.60
CA ALA A 92 7.44 -1.30 -3.44
C ALA A 92 7.34 0.23 -3.25
N SER A 93 7.48 0.74 -2.02
CA SER A 93 7.51 2.18 -1.76
C SER A 93 8.70 2.86 -2.44
N GLY A 94 9.88 2.25 -2.35
CA GLY A 94 11.09 2.76 -3.00
C GLY A 94 10.99 2.75 -4.52
N GLU A 95 10.45 1.68 -5.10
CA GLU A 95 10.21 1.57 -6.55
C GLU A 95 9.26 2.66 -7.03
N MET A 96 8.13 2.90 -6.34
CA MET A 96 7.19 3.97 -6.66
C MET A 96 7.81 5.38 -6.56
N ALA A 97 8.67 5.62 -5.57
CA ALA A 97 9.39 6.89 -5.47
C ALA A 97 10.35 7.08 -6.65
N ILE A 98 11.14 6.06 -6.99
CA ILE A 98 12.08 6.10 -8.13
C ILE A 98 11.29 6.29 -9.43
N GLY A 99 10.22 5.53 -9.64
CA GLY A 99 9.35 5.63 -10.81
C GLY A 99 8.75 7.02 -10.97
N TYR A 100 8.29 7.64 -9.87
CA TYR A 100 7.79 9.00 -9.91
C TYR A 100 8.85 9.99 -10.42
N PHE A 101 10.05 9.99 -9.84
CA PHE A 101 11.09 10.95 -10.23
C PHE A 101 11.67 10.71 -11.62
N LEU A 102 11.69 9.45 -12.08
CA LEU A 102 12.24 9.13 -13.41
C LEU A 102 11.22 9.33 -14.53
N PHE A 103 9.93 9.01 -14.31
CA PHE A 103 8.96 8.96 -15.41
C PHE A 103 7.90 10.07 -15.34
N HIS A 104 7.54 10.53 -14.15
CA HIS A 104 6.45 11.50 -13.97
C HIS A 104 6.97 12.92 -13.76
N ALA A 105 7.86 13.13 -12.80
CA ALA A 105 8.36 14.46 -12.43
C ALA A 105 8.99 15.25 -13.60
N PRO A 106 9.68 14.63 -14.57
CA PRO A 106 10.23 15.36 -15.72
C PRO A 106 9.15 15.93 -16.66
N GLN A 107 7.92 15.40 -16.63
CA GLN A 107 6.85 15.86 -17.50
C GLN A 107 6.18 17.15 -16.98
N SER A 108 6.05 17.30 -15.65
CA SER A 108 5.53 18.50 -15.00
C SER A 108 5.84 18.48 -13.51
N PHE A 109 5.97 19.65 -12.89
CA PHE A 109 6.09 19.79 -11.45
C PHE A 109 4.81 19.34 -10.70
N TYR A 110 3.64 19.51 -11.31
CA TYR A 110 2.34 19.20 -10.68
C TYR A 110 1.93 17.74 -10.94
N PRO A 111 1.74 16.91 -9.88
CA PRO A 111 1.36 15.50 -10.03
C PRO A 111 0.07 15.27 -10.82
N ALA A 112 -0.91 16.16 -10.69
CA ALA A 112 -2.16 16.10 -11.45
C ALA A 112 -1.95 16.25 -12.98
N LEU A 113 -0.89 16.95 -13.40
CA LEU A 113 -0.56 17.16 -14.81
C LEU A 113 0.39 16.08 -15.37
N ASN A 114 1.25 15.52 -14.52
CA ASN A 114 2.22 14.49 -14.91
C ASN A 114 1.72 13.05 -14.70
N ARG A 115 0.46 12.87 -14.26
CA ARG A 115 -0.16 11.58 -13.95
C ARG A 115 0.57 10.77 -12.87
N GLY A 116 1.36 11.41 -12.02
CA GLY A 116 2.16 10.77 -10.97
C GLY A 116 1.43 10.59 -9.64
N GLU A 117 0.18 11.06 -9.52
CA GLU A 117 -0.60 10.99 -8.27
C GLU A 117 -0.68 9.58 -7.71
N LEU A 118 -0.90 8.58 -8.58
CA LEU A 118 -1.02 7.18 -8.16
C LEU A 118 0.32 6.64 -7.64
N ALA A 119 1.44 6.97 -8.28
CA ALA A 119 2.77 6.57 -7.81
C ALA A 119 3.07 7.17 -6.43
N ILE A 120 2.72 8.44 -6.20
CA ILE A 120 2.86 9.09 -4.90
C ILE A 120 1.99 8.38 -3.86
N MET A 121 0.72 8.11 -4.18
CA MET A 121 -0.20 7.43 -3.26
C MET A 121 0.31 6.05 -2.87
N PHE A 122 0.75 5.23 -3.81
CA PHE A 122 1.33 3.93 -3.53
C PHE A 122 2.61 4.04 -2.69
N CYS A 123 3.50 4.97 -3.02
CA CYS A 123 4.71 5.21 -2.25
C CYS A 123 4.40 5.41 -0.76
N PHE A 124 3.49 6.32 -0.42
CA PHE A 124 3.19 6.64 0.97
C PHE A 124 2.30 5.59 1.66
N VAL A 125 1.38 4.95 0.96
CA VAL A 125 0.60 3.82 1.50
C VAL A 125 1.54 2.66 1.86
N PHE A 126 2.46 2.30 0.98
CA PHE A 126 3.41 1.23 1.26
C PHE A 126 4.42 1.64 2.33
N LEU A 127 4.89 2.89 2.35
CA LEU A 127 5.71 3.41 3.43
C LEU A 127 5.00 3.28 4.80
N TYR A 128 3.72 3.61 4.85
CA TYR A 128 2.92 3.42 6.06
C TYR A 128 2.88 1.94 6.50
N LEU A 129 2.72 0.99 5.55
CA LEU A 129 2.70 -0.44 5.84
C LEU A 129 4.05 -0.96 6.37
N VAL A 130 5.18 -0.32 6.05
CA VAL A 130 6.49 -0.66 6.66
C VAL A 130 6.42 -0.53 8.18
N PHE A 131 5.77 0.50 8.69
CA PHE A 131 5.65 0.76 10.14
C PHE A 131 4.44 0.07 10.75
N ALA A 132 3.28 0.14 10.13
CA ALA A 132 2.03 -0.44 10.63
C ALA A 132 2.01 -1.98 10.54
N GLY A 133 2.66 -2.56 9.53
CA GLY A 133 2.67 -4.01 9.29
C GLY A 133 1.44 -4.50 8.53
N ALA A 134 1.22 -5.81 8.58
CA ALA A 134 0.27 -6.52 7.73
C ALA A 134 -1.20 -6.44 8.17
N GLY A 135 -1.45 -6.14 9.45
CA GLY A 135 -2.76 -6.32 10.07
C GLY A 135 -3.14 -7.79 10.34
N PRO A 136 -4.28 -8.05 10.97
CA PRO A 136 -4.67 -9.40 11.40
C PRO A 136 -5.00 -10.36 10.26
N LEU A 137 -5.51 -9.87 9.12
CA LEU A 137 -5.84 -10.70 7.96
C LEU A 137 -4.60 -10.90 7.06
N SER A 138 -3.59 -11.63 7.55
CA SER A 138 -2.31 -11.80 6.85
C SER A 138 -1.61 -13.11 7.22
N LEU A 139 -0.77 -13.63 6.32
CA LEU A 139 0.10 -14.77 6.62
C LEU A 139 1.14 -14.44 7.69
N ASP A 140 1.65 -13.21 7.73
CA ASP A 140 2.55 -12.75 8.79
C ASP A 140 1.92 -12.86 10.20
N ALA A 141 0.60 -12.61 10.32
CA ALA A 141 -0.11 -12.75 11.58
C ALA A 141 -0.31 -14.23 11.97
N LEU A 142 -0.62 -15.09 11.01
CA LEU A 142 -0.78 -16.54 11.22
C LEU A 142 0.53 -17.17 11.68
N ILE A 143 1.63 -16.86 11.01
CA ILE A 143 2.97 -17.38 11.36
C ILE A 143 3.37 -16.95 12.77
N ARG A 144 3.16 -15.67 13.12
CA ARG A 144 3.46 -15.17 14.47
C ARG A 144 2.55 -15.77 15.54
N GLY A 145 1.26 -15.99 15.22
CA GLY A 145 0.32 -16.65 16.13
C GLY A 145 0.72 -18.09 16.45
N ASN A 146 1.18 -18.83 15.45
CA ASN A 146 1.67 -20.22 15.64
C ASN A 146 2.99 -20.30 16.41
N ALA A 147 3.88 -19.33 16.24
CA ALA A 147 5.16 -19.27 16.95
C ALA A 147 5.00 -18.93 18.45
N ARG A 148 3.83 -18.49 18.91
CA ARG A 148 3.53 -18.15 20.31
C ARG A 148 2.74 -19.22 21.06
N LYS A 149 2.39 -20.33 20.42
CA LYS A 149 1.79 -21.48 21.11
C LYS A 149 2.93 -22.34 21.70
N PRO A 150 2.95 -22.58 23.03
CA PRO A 150 3.95 -23.44 23.70
C PRO A 150 3.82 -24.90 23.26
#